data_769eba1737ee3589e17d57aabbf66f36
#
_entry.id   769eba1737ee3589e17d57aabbf66f36
#
_cell.length_a   1.000
_cell.length_b   1.000
_cell.length_c   1.000
_cell.angle_alpha   90.00
_cell.angle_beta   90.00
_cell.angle_gamma   90.00
#
_symmetry.space_group_name_H-M   'P 1'
#
loop_
_entity.id
_entity.type
_entity.pdbx_description
1 polymer ?
#
loop_
_entity_poly.entity_id
_entity_poly.type
_entity_poly.pdbx_seq_one_letter_code
_entity_poly.pdbx_strand_id
1 'polypeptide(L)' 'MDRDSLVYMAKLAEQAERFDEMVEHMKQVAQQPQELSVEERNLLSVAYKNVKAIFFLLFI' A
#
# COMPACT_ATOMS: atom_id res chain seq x y z
N MET A 1 -14.09 -2.42 5.64
CA MET A 1 -14.06 -2.58 4.18
C MET A 1 -13.61 -3.99 3.84
N ASP A 2 -14.14 -4.53 2.77
CA ASP A 2 -13.71 -5.85 2.36
C ASP A 2 -12.33 -5.78 1.67
N ARG A 3 -11.74 -6.96 1.48
CA ARG A 3 -10.37 -7.06 0.97
C ARG A 3 -10.24 -6.50 -0.45
N ASP A 4 -11.21 -6.80 -1.30
CA ASP A 4 -11.17 -6.35 -2.69
C ASP A 4 -11.28 -4.83 -2.77
N SER A 5 -12.10 -4.23 -1.93
CA SER A 5 -12.23 -2.77 -1.88
C SER A 5 -10.95 -2.12 -1.40
N LEU A 6 -10.29 -2.71 -0.39
CA LEU A 6 -9.01 -2.19 0.11
C LEU A 6 -7.94 -2.25 -0.97
N VAL A 7 -7.87 -3.36 -1.69
CA VAL A 7 -6.89 -3.52 -2.77
C VAL A 7 -7.17 -2.50 -3.89
N TYR A 8 -8.42 -2.33 -4.22
CA TYR A 8 -8.83 -1.35 -5.24
C TYR A 8 -8.41 0.07 -4.83
N MET A 9 -8.68 0.44 -3.59
CA MET A 9 -8.31 1.74 -3.07
C MET A 9 -6.79 1.95 -3.06
N ALA A 10 -6.05 0.89 -2.75
CA ALA A 10 -4.59 0.95 -2.79
C ALA A 10 -4.08 1.21 -4.21
N LYS A 11 -4.69 0.57 -5.20
CA LYS A 11 -4.32 0.79 -6.61
C LYS A 11 -4.62 2.21 -7.05
N LEU A 12 -5.76 2.76 -6.62
CA LEU A 12 -6.10 4.15 -6.91
C LEU A 12 -5.12 5.12 -6.27
N ALA A 13 -4.74 4.84 -5.03
CA ALA A 13 -3.77 5.66 -4.32
C ALA A 13 -2.42 5.64 -5.04
N GLU A 14 -2.02 4.48 -5.53
CA GLU A 14 -0.78 4.34 -6.30
C GLU A 14 -0.79 5.22 -7.54
N GLN A 15 -1.90 5.20 -8.29
CA GLN A 15 -2.02 5.99 -9.50
C GLN A 15 -1.99 7.49 -9.20
N ALA A 16 -2.51 7.88 -8.04
CA ALA A 16 -2.50 9.27 -7.61
C ALA A 16 -1.21 9.66 -6.89
N GLU A 17 -0.27 8.73 -6.78
CA GLU A 17 1.00 8.93 -6.07
C GLU A 17 0.80 9.29 -4.60
N ARG A 18 -0.28 8.79 -3.99
CA ARG A 18 -0.58 8.99 -2.57
C ARG A 18 -0.14 7.74 -1.81
N PHE A 19 1.16 7.57 -1.69
CA PHE A 19 1.72 6.33 -1.16
C PHE A 19 1.47 6.14 0.33
N ASP A 20 1.27 7.22 1.08
CA ASP A 20 0.86 7.13 2.48
C ASP A 20 -0.51 6.47 2.62
N GLU A 21 -1.46 6.87 1.77
CA GLU A 21 -2.78 6.24 1.76
C GLU A 21 -2.70 4.80 1.26
N MET A 22 -1.84 4.54 0.27
CA MET A 22 -1.63 3.18 -0.23
C MET A 22 -1.16 2.25 0.89
N VAL A 23 -0.20 2.71 1.70
CA VAL A 23 0.28 1.93 2.84
C VAL A 23 -0.87 1.65 3.81
N GLU A 24 -1.68 2.66 4.12
CA GLU A 24 -2.81 2.50 5.02
C GLU A 24 -3.74 1.38 4.57
N HIS A 25 -4.10 1.38 3.30
CA HIS A 25 -5.01 0.36 2.76
C HIS A 25 -4.35 -1.02 2.77
N MET A 26 -3.09 -1.09 2.36
CA MET A 26 -2.40 -2.38 2.30
C MET A 26 -2.11 -2.95 3.69
N LYS A 27 -1.89 -2.09 4.68
CA LYS A 27 -1.75 -2.55 6.06
C LYS A 27 -3.03 -3.25 6.54
N GLN A 28 -4.18 -2.68 6.20
CA GLN A 28 -5.45 -3.30 6.57
C GLN A 28 -5.63 -4.65 5.88
N VAL A 29 -5.20 -4.77 4.62
CA VAL A 29 -5.22 -6.06 3.92
C VAL A 29 -4.32 -7.07 4.63
N ALA A 30 -3.12 -6.65 5.01
CA ALA A 30 -2.15 -7.53 5.66
C ALA A 30 -2.61 -7.98 7.05
N GLN A 31 -3.48 -7.22 7.70
CA GLN A 31 -3.99 -7.56 9.03
C GLN A 31 -5.10 -8.61 8.98
N GLN A 32 -5.63 -8.91 7.81
CA GLN A 32 -6.65 -9.93 7.67
C GLN A 32 -6.02 -11.33 7.80
N PRO A 33 -6.79 -12.33 8.26
CA PRO A 33 -6.22 -13.66 8.49
C PRO A 33 -5.78 -14.41 7.23
N GLN A 34 -6.26 -14.00 6.08
CA GLN A 34 -5.90 -14.64 4.81
C GLN A 34 -4.50 -14.21 4.38
N GLU A 35 -3.77 -15.13 3.77
CA GLU A 35 -2.45 -14.82 3.24
C GLU A 35 -2.54 -13.85 2.07
N LEU A 36 -1.51 -13.04 1.91
CA LEU A 36 -1.42 -12.10 0.81
C LEU A 36 -1.19 -12.84 -0.50
N SER A 37 -1.90 -12.45 -1.55
CA SER A 37 -1.60 -12.91 -2.90
C SER A 37 -0.29 -12.28 -3.38
N VAL A 38 0.23 -12.78 -4.50
CA VAL A 38 1.44 -12.20 -5.09
C VAL A 38 1.20 -10.73 -5.45
N GLU A 39 0.04 -10.42 -6.00
CA GLU A 39 -0.32 -9.04 -6.33
C GLU A 39 -0.33 -8.16 -5.09
N GLU A 40 -0.96 -8.64 -4.01
CA GLU A 40 -1.05 -7.88 -2.77
C GLU A 40 0.30 -7.65 -2.14
N ARG A 41 1.18 -8.64 -2.19
CA ARG A 41 2.55 -8.50 -1.70
C ARG A 41 3.30 -7.44 -2.49
N ASN A 42 3.14 -7.44 -3.81
CA ASN A 42 3.78 -6.46 -4.67
C ASN A 42 3.29 -5.05 -4.38
N LEU A 43 1.98 -4.90 -4.18
CA LEU A 43 1.41 -3.59 -3.83
C LEU A 43 1.96 -3.08 -2.50
N LEU A 44 2.04 -3.97 -1.52
CA LEU A 44 2.58 -3.61 -0.21
C LEU A 44 4.04 -3.19 -0.32
N SER A 45 4.84 -3.92 -1.08
CA SER A 45 6.25 -3.60 -1.29
C SER A 45 6.41 -2.24 -1.97
N VAL A 46 5.62 -1.98 -3.01
CA VAL A 46 5.66 -0.70 -3.72
C VAL A 46 5.29 0.44 -2.78
N ALA A 47 4.25 0.25 -1.96
CA ALA A 47 3.80 1.27 -1.03
C ALA A 47 4.90 1.64 -0.05
N TYR A 48 5.51 0.67 0.61
CA TYR A 48 6.57 0.93 1.58
C TYR A 48 7.81 1.51 0.93
N LYS A 49 8.17 1.02 -0.24
CA LYS A 49 9.33 1.53 -0.96
C LYS A 49 9.19 3.03 -1.25
N ASN A 50 8.02 3.42 -1.72
CA ASN A 50 7.81 4.82 -2.10
C ASN A 50 7.65 5.73 -0.89
N VAL A 51 7.02 5.24 0.18
CA VAL A 51 6.91 6.01 1.41
C VAL A 51 8.29 6.25 2.02
N LYS A 52 9.15 5.25 2.04
CA LYS A 52 10.52 5.41 2.53
C LYS A 52 11.30 6.41 1.70
N ALA A 53 11.13 6.38 0.39
CA ALA A 53 11.81 7.34 -0.49
C ALA A 53 11.37 8.77 -0.19
N ILE A 54 10.07 8.98 0.04
CA ILE A 54 9.55 10.30 0.38
C ILE A 54 10.13 10.77 1.71
N PHE A 55 10.15 9.92 2.72
CA PHE A 55 10.75 10.25 4.02
C PHE A 55 12.23 10.60 3.86
N PHE A 56 12.95 9.83 3.07
CA PHE A 56 14.36 10.08 2.85
C PHE A 56 14.58 11.46 2.23
N LEU A 57 13.76 11.82 1.25
CA LEU A 57 13.86 13.12 0.60
C LEU A 57 13.52 14.28 1.55
N LEU A 58 12.59 14.06 2.47
CA LEU A 58 12.21 15.09 3.43
C LEU A 58 13.30 15.36 4.47
N PHE A 59 14.15 14.38 4.74
CA PHE A 59 15.19 14.52 5.75
C PHE A 59 16.55 14.90 5.16
N ILE A 60 16.65 15.02 3.87
CA ILE A 60 17.84 15.56 3.23
C ILE A 60 17.70 17.07 3.10
#